data_79c6b29eea7e4920b9a7f802ed0ce257
#
_entry.id   79c6b29eea7e4920b9a7f802ed0ce257
#
_cell.length_a   1.000
_cell.length_b   1.000
_cell.length_c   1.000
_cell.angle_alpha   90.00
_cell.angle_beta   90.00
_cell.angle_gamma   90.00
#
_symmetry.space_group_name_H-M   'P 1'
#
loop_
_entity.id
_entity.type
_entity.pdbx_description
1 polymer ?
#
loop_
_entity_poly.entity_id
_entity_poly.type
_entity_poly.pdbx_seq_one_letter_code
_entity_poly.pdbx_strand_id
1 'polypeptide(L)'
;VGMRFFNVWAEEGSRDDMLYRMLQEGTARYLTRHKRDWVHVEDVCSAIEKLIYSDYTGVVDVGTGVATSVLEFANALIGENELPIQEWTPKEPDILKANPVVLREMGWNPTPFLDKIQSK
;
A
#
# COMPACT_ATOMS: atom_id res chain seq x y z
N VAL A 1 -15.73 -15.14 -3.34
CA VAL A 1 -14.31 -14.80 -3.25
C VAL A 1 -14.04 -13.86 -2.09
N GLY A 2 -12.99 -14.14 -1.32
CA GLY A 2 -12.53 -13.26 -0.26
C GLY A 2 -11.34 -12.43 -0.75
N MET A 3 -11.22 -11.21 -0.26
CA MET A 3 -10.11 -10.32 -0.63
C MET A 3 -9.36 -9.88 0.62
N ARG A 4 -8.04 -9.99 0.58
CA ARG A 4 -7.16 -9.40 1.59
C ARG A 4 -6.55 -8.15 1.01
N PHE A 5 -6.98 -6.99 1.51
CA PHE A 5 -6.43 -5.72 1.08
C PHE A 5 -5.17 -5.40 1.87
N PHE A 6 -4.17 -4.91 1.17
CA PHE A 6 -2.98 -4.37 1.82
C PHE A 6 -3.21 -2.87 2.06
N ASN A 7 -2.18 -2.06 2.08
CA ASN A 7 -2.37 -0.65 2.44
C ASN A 7 -2.95 0.14 1.26
N VAL A 8 -4.23 0.42 1.28
CA VAL A 8 -4.90 1.18 0.21
C VAL A 8 -4.67 2.67 0.42
N TRP A 9 -4.26 3.37 -0.64
CA TRP A 9 -4.02 4.80 -0.58
C TRP A 9 -4.65 5.53 -1.78
N ALA A 10 -4.89 6.82 -1.59
CA ALA A 10 -5.35 7.72 -2.64
C ALA A 10 -4.87 9.13 -2.31
N GLU A 11 -4.74 9.98 -3.33
CA GLU A 11 -4.22 11.34 -3.14
C GLU A 11 -5.15 12.21 -2.30
N GLU A 12 -6.46 12.00 -2.45
CA GLU A 12 -7.45 12.76 -1.69
C GLU A 12 -8.40 11.81 -0.98
N GLY A 13 -8.78 12.17 0.24
CA GLY A 13 -9.77 11.43 0.99
C GLY A 13 -9.33 10.07 1.47
N SER A 14 -8.04 9.84 1.54
CA SER A 14 -7.50 8.56 2.01
C SER A 14 -7.74 8.40 3.50
N ARG A 15 -8.87 7.81 3.85
CA ARG A 15 -9.19 7.53 5.25
C ARG A 15 -8.56 6.25 5.75
N ASP A 16 -8.25 5.35 4.84
CA ASP A 16 -7.83 4.00 5.18
C ASP A 16 -6.33 3.89 5.42
N ASP A 17 -5.53 4.81 4.90
CA ASP A 17 -4.12 4.86 5.22
C ASP A 17 -3.83 6.01 6.18
N MET A 18 -3.72 5.67 7.46
CA MET A 18 -3.49 6.65 8.51
C MET A 18 -2.13 7.33 8.34
N LEU A 19 -1.12 6.59 7.94
CA LEU A 19 0.21 7.17 7.76
C LEU A 19 0.23 8.22 6.66
N TYR A 20 -0.41 7.93 5.51
CA TYR A 20 -0.53 8.89 4.42
C TYR A 20 -1.15 10.19 4.92
N ARG A 21 -2.27 10.07 5.62
CA ARG A 21 -2.98 11.22 6.18
C ARG A 21 -2.12 12.01 7.15
N MET A 22 -1.49 11.33 8.09
CA MET A 22 -0.66 12.00 9.11
C MET A 22 0.53 12.74 8.47
N LEU A 23 1.14 12.16 7.44
CA LEU A 23 2.23 12.83 6.73
C LEU A 23 1.72 14.05 5.98
N GLN A 24 0.58 13.95 5.30
CA GLN A 24 0.00 15.07 4.57
C GLN A 24 -0.44 16.20 5.49
N GLU A 25 -0.98 15.87 6.67
CA GLU A 25 -1.46 16.84 7.65
C GLU A 25 -0.36 17.38 8.56
N GLY A 26 0.84 16.79 8.50
CA GLY A 26 1.95 17.20 9.36
C GLY A 26 1.80 16.73 10.80
N THR A 27 1.03 15.69 11.06
CA THR A 27 0.78 15.18 12.41
C THR A 27 1.57 13.93 12.76
N ALA A 28 2.35 13.40 11.82
CA ALA A 28 3.20 12.25 12.08
C ALA A 28 4.33 12.64 13.04
N ARG A 29 4.53 11.84 14.08
CA ARG A 29 5.52 12.13 15.13
C ARG A 29 6.79 11.31 15.02
N TYR A 30 6.71 10.13 14.36
CA TYR A 30 7.84 9.24 14.17
C TYR A 30 7.59 8.35 12.97
N LEU A 31 8.66 7.74 12.49
CA LEU A 31 8.61 6.72 11.43
C LEU A 31 9.16 5.41 11.98
N THR A 32 8.84 4.32 11.31
CA THR A 32 9.36 3.00 11.66
C THR A 32 10.14 2.44 10.48
N ARG A 33 10.81 1.30 10.68
CA ARG A 33 11.56 0.63 9.61
C ARG A 33 10.75 -0.46 8.91
N HIS A 34 9.45 -0.48 9.13
CA HIS A 34 8.58 -1.46 8.49
C HIS A 34 8.51 -1.24 6.98
N LYS A 35 8.20 -2.33 6.28
CA LYS A 35 7.90 -2.27 4.85
C LYS A 35 6.47 -2.74 4.63
N ARG A 36 5.75 -2.02 3.80
CA ARG A 36 4.34 -2.30 3.53
C ARG A 36 4.08 -2.23 2.02
N ASP A 37 3.01 -2.87 1.60
CA ASP A 37 2.57 -2.86 0.21
C ASP A 37 1.44 -1.86 0.08
N TRP A 38 1.73 -0.69 -0.47
CA TRP A 38 0.71 0.34 -0.71
C TRP A 38 0.17 0.19 -2.12
N VAL A 39 -1.14 -0.03 -2.22
CA VAL A 39 -1.85 -0.21 -3.48
C VAL A 39 -2.81 0.96 -3.68
N HIS A 40 -2.79 1.58 -4.86
CA HIS A 40 -3.65 2.72 -5.16
C HIS A 40 -5.11 2.29 -5.29
N VAL A 41 -6.01 3.14 -4.85
CA VAL A 41 -7.45 2.82 -4.84
C VAL A 41 -7.98 2.49 -6.25
N GLU A 42 -7.45 3.12 -7.29
CA GLU A 42 -7.86 2.82 -8.67
C GLU A 42 -7.47 1.37 -9.05
N ASP A 43 -6.31 0.92 -8.59
CA ASP A 43 -5.88 -0.46 -8.82
C ASP A 43 -6.74 -1.45 -8.02
N VAL A 44 -7.17 -1.07 -6.83
CA VAL A 44 -8.11 -1.87 -6.04
C VAL A 44 -9.43 -2.02 -6.81
N CYS A 45 -9.95 -0.93 -7.36
CA CYS A 45 -11.18 -0.98 -8.14
C CYS A 45 -11.05 -1.88 -9.36
N SER A 46 -9.93 -1.82 -10.07
CA SER A 46 -9.72 -2.70 -11.22
C SER A 46 -9.57 -4.17 -10.81
N ALA A 47 -8.97 -4.43 -9.64
CA ALA A 47 -8.90 -5.79 -9.11
C ALA A 47 -10.30 -6.34 -8.81
N ILE A 48 -11.13 -5.54 -8.16
CA ILE A 48 -12.51 -5.93 -7.85
C ILE A 48 -13.29 -6.23 -9.13
N GLU A 49 -13.13 -5.39 -10.14
CA GLU A 49 -13.77 -5.60 -11.44
C GLU A 49 -13.35 -6.93 -12.06
N LYS A 50 -12.06 -7.26 -12.04
CA LYS A 50 -11.56 -8.54 -12.52
C LYS A 50 -12.22 -9.72 -11.79
N LEU A 51 -12.33 -9.60 -10.47
CA LEU A 51 -12.91 -10.67 -9.65
C LEU A 51 -14.41 -10.85 -9.87
N ILE A 52 -15.14 -9.76 -10.10
CA ILE A 52 -16.57 -9.82 -10.39
C ILE A 52 -16.85 -10.67 -11.63
N TYR A 53 -16.00 -10.56 -12.65
CA TYR A 53 -16.17 -11.27 -13.90
C TYR A 53 -15.43 -12.61 -13.95
N SER A 54 -14.91 -13.07 -12.82
CA SER A 54 -14.19 -14.36 -12.75
C SER A 54 -15.04 -15.40 -12.03
N ASP A 55 -14.68 -16.67 -12.22
CA ASP A 55 -15.26 -17.78 -11.48
C ASP A 55 -14.39 -18.19 -10.28
N TYR A 56 -13.41 -17.37 -9.93
CA TYR A 56 -12.48 -17.72 -8.86
C TYR A 56 -13.19 -17.82 -7.51
N THR A 57 -12.88 -18.89 -6.77
CA THR A 57 -13.32 -19.07 -5.41
C THR A 57 -12.09 -19.17 -4.51
N GLY A 58 -12.19 -18.65 -3.29
CA GLY A 58 -11.07 -18.62 -2.36
C GLY A 58 -10.72 -17.20 -2.00
N VAL A 59 -9.56 -17.01 -1.37
CA VAL A 59 -9.07 -15.71 -0.91
C VAL A 59 -7.94 -15.24 -1.80
N VAL A 60 -7.98 -13.99 -2.22
CA VAL A 60 -6.92 -13.37 -3.03
C VAL A 60 -6.33 -12.17 -2.32
N ASP A 61 -5.03 -11.99 -2.48
CA ASP A 61 -4.34 -10.79 -2.00
C ASP A 61 -4.52 -9.66 -3.01
N VAL A 62 -4.93 -8.49 -2.52
CA VAL A 62 -5.06 -7.28 -3.33
C VAL A 62 -3.97 -6.31 -2.90
N GLY A 63 -2.87 -6.35 -3.60
CA GLY A 63 -1.70 -5.52 -3.38
C GLY A 63 -0.77 -5.65 -4.56
N THR A 64 0.27 -4.81 -4.59
CA THR A 64 1.17 -4.74 -5.76
C THR A 64 2.22 -5.85 -5.79
N GLY A 65 2.50 -6.47 -4.65
CA GLY A 65 3.60 -7.42 -4.51
C GLY A 65 4.95 -6.75 -4.27
N VAL A 66 4.96 -5.43 -4.14
CA VAL A 66 6.19 -4.66 -3.87
C VAL A 66 6.09 -4.01 -2.50
N ALA A 67 7.02 -4.35 -1.61
CA ALA A 67 7.09 -3.75 -0.29
C ALA A 67 7.94 -2.47 -0.36
N THR A 68 7.39 -1.38 0.15
CA THR A 68 8.07 -0.08 0.24
C THR A 68 8.27 0.24 1.72
N SER A 69 9.45 0.72 2.09
CA SER A 69 9.70 1.07 3.48
C SER A 69 8.90 2.32 3.86
N VAL A 70 8.56 2.42 5.14
CA VAL A 70 7.90 3.62 5.69
C VAL A 70 8.77 4.84 5.44
N LEU A 71 10.10 4.69 5.52
CA LEU A 71 11.03 5.80 5.27
C LEU A 71 10.95 6.29 3.83
N GLU A 72 10.94 5.39 2.86
CA GLU A 72 10.78 5.75 1.44
C GLU A 72 9.42 6.36 1.16
N PHE A 73 8.38 5.80 1.78
CA PHE A 73 7.01 6.30 1.66
C PHE A 73 6.92 7.75 2.13
N ALA A 74 7.44 8.04 3.33
CA ALA A 74 7.44 9.38 3.87
C ALA A 74 8.25 10.34 3.02
N ASN A 75 9.44 9.92 2.58
CA ASN A 75 10.30 10.76 1.75
C ASN A 75 9.65 11.12 0.42
N ALA A 76 8.91 10.18 -0.17
CA ALA A 76 8.20 10.42 -1.42
C ALA A 76 7.05 11.43 -1.25
N LEU A 77 6.40 11.43 -0.09
CA LEU A 77 5.24 12.29 0.17
C LEU A 77 5.61 13.69 0.66
N ILE A 78 6.56 13.78 1.59
CA ILE A 78 6.88 15.05 2.24
C ILE A 78 8.35 15.48 2.06
N GLY A 79 9.13 14.72 1.30
CA GLY A 79 10.54 14.99 1.06
C GLY A 79 11.40 14.68 2.28
N GLU A 80 12.63 15.21 2.28
CA GLU A 80 13.53 15.02 3.40
C GLU A 80 12.90 15.58 4.67
N ASN A 81 13.02 14.84 5.75
CA ASN A 81 12.39 15.19 7.01
C ASN A 81 13.27 14.70 8.17
N GLU A 82 13.05 15.29 9.35
CA GLU A 82 13.78 14.96 10.55
C GLU A 82 12.96 14.16 11.54
N LEU A 83 11.91 13.46 11.06
CA LEU A 83 11.10 12.65 11.94
C LEU A 83 11.95 11.53 12.56
N PRO A 84 11.86 11.34 13.88
CA PRO A 84 12.62 10.29 14.54
C PRO A 84 12.17 8.92 14.10
N ILE A 85 13.10 7.95 14.10
CA ILE A 85 12.82 6.58 13.75
C ILE A 85 12.62 5.78 15.03
N GLN A 86 11.45 5.14 15.17
CA GLN A 86 11.19 4.26 16.29
C GLN A 86 11.61 2.85 15.91
N GLU A 87 12.64 2.34 16.57
CA GLU A 87 13.25 1.05 16.23
C GLU A 87 12.39 -0.13 16.71
N TRP A 88 11.62 0.06 17.77
CA TRP A 88 10.89 -1.03 18.40
C TRP A 88 9.39 -0.87 18.23
N THR A 89 8.76 -1.88 17.65
CA THR A 89 7.31 -1.96 17.56
C THR A 89 6.90 -3.40 17.90
N PRO A 90 6.18 -3.60 19.02
CA PRO A 90 5.80 -4.94 19.41
C PRO A 90 4.76 -5.53 18.46
N LYS A 91 4.92 -6.81 18.13
CA LYS A 91 3.91 -7.63 17.45
C LYS A 91 3.56 -7.28 16.01
N GLU A 92 4.30 -6.40 15.37
CA GLU A 92 4.07 -6.10 13.96
C GLU A 92 5.13 -6.76 13.09
N PRO A 93 4.74 -7.40 11.98
CA PRO A 93 5.74 -7.93 11.03
C PRO A 93 6.57 -6.81 10.43
N ASP A 94 7.86 -7.07 10.19
CA ASP A 94 8.76 -6.10 9.57
C ASP A 94 8.36 -5.83 8.13
N ILE A 95 7.93 -6.86 7.41
CA ILE A 95 7.58 -6.77 5.99
C ILE A 95 6.22 -7.40 5.77
N LEU A 96 5.30 -6.62 5.18
CA LEU A 96 4.02 -7.14 4.70
C LEU A 96 3.88 -6.75 3.23
N LYS A 97 3.72 -7.75 2.39
CA LYS A 97 3.45 -7.55 0.96
C LYS A 97 2.54 -8.64 0.45
N ALA A 98 1.76 -8.29 -0.57
CA ALA A 98 0.84 -9.20 -1.21
C ALA A 98 1.56 -10.23 -2.06
N ASN A 99 0.91 -11.37 -2.27
CA ASN A 99 1.24 -12.28 -3.35
C ASN A 99 0.18 -12.09 -4.44
N PRO A 100 0.45 -11.29 -5.48
CA PRO A 100 -0.57 -10.92 -6.47
C PRO A 100 -0.73 -11.91 -7.61
N VAL A 101 -0.24 -13.14 -7.47
CA VAL A 101 -0.17 -14.10 -8.57
C VAL A 101 -1.53 -14.38 -9.20
N VAL A 102 -2.58 -14.55 -8.40
CA VAL A 102 -3.92 -14.87 -8.90
C VAL A 102 -4.47 -13.76 -9.78
N LEU A 103 -4.42 -12.52 -9.28
CA LEU A 103 -4.92 -11.37 -10.03
C LEU A 103 -4.06 -11.06 -11.25
N ARG A 104 -2.75 -11.27 -11.17
CA ARG A 104 -1.87 -11.09 -12.32
C ARG A 104 -2.20 -12.08 -13.45
N GLU A 105 -2.54 -13.30 -13.10
CA GLU A 105 -2.97 -14.29 -14.08
C GLU A 105 -4.28 -13.89 -14.76
N MET A 106 -5.08 -13.04 -14.11
CA MET A 106 -6.29 -12.48 -14.69
C MET A 106 -6.04 -11.21 -15.51
N GLY A 107 -4.79 -10.80 -15.63
CA GLY A 107 -4.42 -9.59 -16.37
C GLY A 107 -4.40 -8.32 -15.53
N TRP A 108 -4.49 -8.41 -14.21
CA TRP A 108 -4.38 -7.25 -13.32
C TRP A 108 -2.92 -6.80 -13.23
N ASN A 109 -2.70 -5.50 -13.38
CA ASN A 109 -1.35 -4.95 -13.45
C ASN A 109 -1.25 -3.67 -12.61
N PRO A 110 -1.15 -3.80 -11.28
CA PRO A 110 -1.09 -2.64 -10.39
C PRO A 110 0.25 -1.92 -10.49
N THR A 111 0.24 -0.63 -10.17
CA THR A 111 1.45 0.18 -10.15
C THR A 111 1.95 0.31 -8.71
N PRO A 112 3.21 -0.09 -8.41
CA PRO A 112 3.77 0.09 -7.08
C PRO A 112 3.77 1.55 -6.64
N PHE A 113 3.73 1.80 -5.33
CA PHE A 113 3.58 3.13 -4.77
C PHE A 113 4.58 4.15 -5.32
N LEU A 114 5.88 3.81 -5.28
CA LEU A 114 6.91 4.75 -5.72
C LEU A 114 6.78 5.10 -7.19
N ASP A 115 6.44 4.13 -8.03
CA ASP A 115 6.23 4.38 -9.46
C ASP A 115 4.99 5.24 -9.68
N LYS A 116 3.93 5.01 -8.92
CA LYS A 116 2.68 5.76 -9.03
C LYS A 116 2.88 7.22 -8.65
N ILE A 117 3.58 7.47 -7.55
CA ILE A 117 3.79 8.83 -7.05
C ILE A 117 4.73 9.62 -7.97
N GLN A 118 5.71 8.95 -8.58
CA GLN A 118 6.65 9.60 -9.49
C GLN A 118 6.05 9.93 -10.85
N SER A 119 4.97 9.28 -11.25
CA SER A 119 4.34 9.52 -12.54
C SER A 119 3.47 10.79 -12.58
N LYS A 120 3.44 11.53 -11.49
CA LYS A 120 2.63 12.75 -11.37
C LYS A 120 3.40 14.02 -11.61
#